data_afa4d9e2e7ae623b94c64674e360adeb
#
_entry.id   afa4d9e2e7ae623b94c64674e360adeb
#
_cell.length_a   1.000
_cell.length_b   1.000
_cell.length_c   1.000
_cell.angle_alpha   90.00
_cell.angle_beta   90.00
_cell.angle_gamma   90.00
#
_symmetry.space_group_name_H-M   'P 1'
#
loop_
_entity.id
_entity.type
_entity.pdbx_description
1 polymer ?
#
loop_
_entity_poly.entity_id
_entity_poly.type
_entity_poly.pdbx_seq_one_letter_code
_entity_poly.pdbx_strand_id
1 'polypeptide(L)'
;MLIIGITGTLGAGKGTIVEFLTSQKGFVHYSVREFLKKKLLEIGLEANRDTLTMVANKLREANSASYVTDQLYEEALQSGSNCIIESIRTPGEIASLRKTGNFVLFAVDADPLIRYKRIYLRGSETDKISYEVFIANEAREMQSTN
;
A
#
# COMPACT_ATOMS: atom_id res chain seq x y z
N MET A 1 -11.48 16.05 -8.55
CA MET A 1 -11.07 14.69 -8.12
C MET A 1 -10.30 14.78 -6.82
N LEU A 2 -10.76 14.07 -5.80
CA LEU A 2 -10.09 13.96 -4.51
C LEU A 2 -9.29 12.66 -4.45
N ILE A 3 -8.04 12.73 -3.99
CA ILE A 3 -7.18 11.58 -3.79
C ILE A 3 -6.97 11.35 -2.29
N ILE A 4 -7.34 10.19 -1.80
CA ILE A 4 -7.04 9.75 -0.45
C ILE A 4 -5.91 8.75 -0.49
N GLY A 5 -4.77 9.11 0.08
CA GLY A 5 -3.67 8.17 0.28
C GLY A 5 -3.87 7.44 1.60
N ILE A 6 -3.62 6.15 1.65
CA ILE A 6 -3.71 5.37 2.88
C ILE A 6 -2.37 4.72 3.17
N THR A 7 -1.89 4.97 4.36
CA THR A 7 -0.72 4.31 4.93
C THR A 7 -1.05 3.84 6.33
N GLY A 8 -0.20 3.02 6.90
CA GLY A 8 -0.38 2.57 8.27
C GLY A 8 0.21 1.18 8.49
N THR A 9 0.13 0.75 9.75
CA THR A 9 0.69 -0.50 10.20
C THR A 9 -0.18 -1.69 9.80
N LEU A 10 0.44 -2.86 9.69
CA LEU A 10 -0.25 -4.09 9.34
C LEU A 10 -1.31 -4.43 10.38
N GLY A 11 -2.52 -4.72 9.93
CA GLY A 11 -3.64 -5.05 10.82
C GLY A 11 -4.34 -3.85 11.47
N ALA A 12 -4.02 -2.62 11.08
CA ALA A 12 -4.56 -1.40 11.70
C ALA A 12 -6.02 -1.08 11.28
N GLY A 13 -6.55 -1.73 10.25
CA GLY A 13 -7.92 -1.48 9.80
C GLY A 13 -8.02 -0.70 8.50
N LYS A 14 -6.94 -0.62 7.73
CA LYS A 14 -6.93 0.08 6.42
C LYS A 14 -7.99 -0.46 5.46
N GLY A 15 -8.15 -1.79 5.41
CA GLY A 15 -9.13 -2.43 4.53
C GLY A 15 -10.57 -2.04 4.81
N THR A 16 -10.93 -1.84 6.08
CA THR A 16 -12.25 -1.38 6.47
C THR A 16 -12.54 0.03 5.95
N ILE A 17 -11.54 0.91 6.01
CA ILE A 17 -11.68 2.28 5.49
C ILE A 17 -11.83 2.26 3.97
N VAL A 18 -11.01 1.46 3.27
CA VAL A 18 -11.10 1.29 1.82
C VAL A 18 -12.48 0.77 1.42
N GLU A 19 -12.96 -0.26 2.09
CA GLU A 19 -14.29 -0.83 1.81
C GLU A 19 -15.40 0.19 1.99
N PHE A 20 -15.37 0.96 3.06
CA PHE A 20 -16.35 2.01 3.30
C PHE A 20 -16.34 3.05 2.19
N LEU A 21 -15.17 3.56 1.83
CA LEU A 21 -15.05 4.60 0.80
C LEU A 21 -15.47 4.10 -0.59
N THR A 22 -15.14 2.87 -0.93
CA THR A 22 -15.51 2.31 -2.23
C THR A 22 -16.99 1.97 -2.32
N SER A 23 -17.55 1.33 -1.29
CA SER A 23 -18.96 0.88 -1.32
C SER A 23 -19.96 2.00 -1.01
N GLN A 24 -19.62 2.95 -0.11
CA GLN A 24 -20.54 3.98 0.36
C GLN A 24 -20.31 5.36 -0.30
N LYS A 25 -19.12 5.63 -0.75
CA LYS A 25 -18.74 6.95 -1.29
C LYS A 25 -18.33 6.93 -2.76
N GLY A 26 -18.32 5.77 -3.39
CA GLY A 26 -18.03 5.65 -4.81
C GLY A 26 -16.57 5.91 -5.20
N PHE A 27 -15.63 5.81 -4.27
CA PHE A 27 -14.21 5.96 -4.58
C PHE A 27 -13.69 4.77 -5.37
N VAL A 28 -12.79 5.01 -6.29
CA VAL A 28 -12.09 3.96 -7.02
C VAL A 28 -10.79 3.61 -6.28
N HIS A 29 -10.55 2.34 -6.05
CA HIS A 29 -9.39 1.85 -5.30
C HIS A 29 -8.24 1.47 -6.23
N TYR A 30 -7.07 2.03 -5.98
CA TYR A 30 -5.83 1.70 -6.67
C TYR A 30 -4.82 1.16 -5.67
N SER A 31 -4.32 -0.04 -5.93
CA SER A 31 -3.36 -0.72 -5.05
C SER A 31 -2.00 -0.80 -5.69
N VAL A 32 -0.97 -0.35 -4.97
CA VAL A 32 0.43 -0.53 -5.36
C VAL A 32 0.72 -2.03 -5.56
N ARG A 33 0.23 -2.86 -4.66
CA ARG A 33 0.44 -4.31 -4.75
C ARG A 33 -0.12 -4.90 -6.04
N GLU A 34 -1.34 -4.53 -6.43
CA GLU A 34 -1.95 -5.02 -7.67
C GLU A 34 -1.20 -4.53 -8.91
N PHE A 35 -0.72 -3.30 -8.89
CA PHE A 35 0.13 -2.77 -9.95
C PHE A 35 1.40 -3.61 -10.12
N LEU A 36 2.07 -3.92 -9.00
CA LEU A 36 3.30 -4.72 -9.03
C LEU A 36 3.04 -6.15 -9.48
N LYS A 37 1.92 -6.74 -9.10
CA LYS A 37 1.53 -8.07 -9.57
C LYS A 37 1.38 -8.11 -11.08
N LYS A 38 0.78 -7.09 -11.68
CA LYS A 38 0.66 -6.99 -13.13
C LYS A 38 2.03 -6.93 -13.80
N LYS A 39 2.95 -6.18 -13.23
CA LYS A 39 4.33 -6.08 -13.74
C LYS A 39 5.06 -7.41 -13.68
N LEU A 40 4.88 -8.16 -12.59
CA LEU A 40 5.45 -9.51 -12.46
C LEU A 40 4.87 -10.47 -13.49
N LEU A 41 3.57 -10.42 -13.71
CA LEU A 41 2.91 -11.26 -14.70
C LEU A 41 3.46 -11.00 -16.11
N GLU A 42 3.70 -9.73 -16.46
CA GLU A 42 4.29 -9.35 -17.75
C GLU A 42 5.66 -9.98 -17.99
N ILE A 43 6.45 -10.20 -16.95
CA ILE A 43 7.78 -10.81 -17.04
C ILE A 43 7.80 -12.29 -16.66
N GLY A 44 6.64 -12.90 -16.47
CA GLY A 44 6.50 -14.34 -16.21
C GLY A 44 6.90 -14.81 -14.83
N LEU A 45 6.89 -13.92 -13.84
CA LEU A 45 7.23 -14.27 -12.46
C LEU A 45 5.99 -14.35 -11.57
N GLU A 46 6.04 -15.28 -10.62
CA GLU A 46 5.01 -15.45 -9.62
C GLU A 46 5.12 -14.34 -8.55
N ALA A 47 3.97 -13.83 -8.10
CA ALA A 47 3.91 -12.80 -7.08
C ALA A 47 4.08 -13.40 -5.69
N ASN A 48 5.16 -13.02 -5.01
CA ASN A 48 5.39 -13.30 -3.61
C ASN A 48 6.09 -12.08 -2.99
N ARG A 49 6.33 -12.12 -1.68
CA ARG A 49 6.96 -11.00 -0.97
C ARG A 49 8.28 -10.56 -1.61
N ASP A 50 9.12 -11.51 -1.96
CA ASP A 50 10.46 -11.24 -2.52
C ASP A 50 10.38 -10.66 -3.92
N THR A 51 9.56 -11.24 -4.80
CA THR A 51 9.42 -10.76 -6.17
C THR A 51 8.72 -9.41 -6.25
N LEU A 52 7.74 -9.16 -5.39
CA LEU A 52 7.09 -7.85 -5.29
C LEU A 52 8.08 -6.77 -4.86
N THR A 53 8.89 -7.05 -3.85
CA THR A 53 9.94 -6.13 -3.40
C THR A 53 10.97 -5.86 -4.49
N MET A 54 11.41 -6.92 -5.17
CA MET A 54 12.38 -6.82 -6.25
C MET A 54 11.88 -5.92 -7.38
N VAL A 55 10.66 -6.15 -7.88
CA VAL A 55 10.15 -5.37 -9.01
C VAL A 55 9.87 -3.92 -8.60
N ALA A 56 9.41 -3.69 -7.38
CA ALA A 56 9.21 -2.35 -6.86
C ALA A 56 10.52 -1.56 -6.84
N ASN A 57 11.58 -2.16 -6.32
CA ASN A 57 12.90 -1.54 -6.26
C ASN A 57 13.45 -1.25 -7.67
N LYS A 58 13.32 -2.21 -8.59
CA LYS A 58 13.77 -2.02 -9.96
C LYS A 58 13.05 -0.86 -10.66
N LEU A 59 11.74 -0.77 -10.51
CA LEU A 59 10.96 0.30 -11.11
C LEU A 59 11.35 1.67 -10.54
N ARG A 60 11.56 1.76 -9.22
CA ARG A 60 11.98 3.00 -8.57
C ARG A 60 13.39 3.41 -8.97
N GLU A 61 14.32 2.47 -9.05
CA GLU A 61 15.70 2.73 -9.48
C GLU A 61 15.77 3.20 -10.94
N ALA A 62 14.97 2.60 -11.80
CA ALA A 62 14.95 2.95 -13.22
C ALA A 62 14.24 4.28 -13.50
N ASN A 63 13.38 4.75 -12.62
CA ASN A 63 12.55 5.94 -12.85
C ASN A 63 12.67 6.94 -11.70
N SER A 64 11.89 6.78 -10.64
CA SER A 64 11.92 7.66 -9.47
C SER A 64 11.36 6.94 -8.24
N ALA A 65 11.60 7.49 -7.05
CA ALA A 65 11.07 6.93 -5.81
C ALA A 65 9.54 6.90 -5.77
N SER A 66 8.88 7.82 -6.46
CA SER A 66 7.41 7.92 -6.52
C SER A 66 6.80 7.28 -7.77
N TYR A 67 7.59 6.59 -8.59
CA TYR A 67 7.14 6.11 -9.91
C TYR A 67 5.84 5.32 -9.86
N VAL A 68 5.72 4.36 -8.95
CA VAL A 68 4.54 3.49 -8.88
C VAL A 68 3.29 4.29 -8.53
N THR A 69 3.36 5.15 -7.52
CA THR A 69 2.23 6.01 -7.16
C THR A 69 1.88 7.02 -8.24
N ASP A 70 2.89 7.54 -8.95
CA ASP A 70 2.68 8.44 -10.07
C ASP A 70 1.92 7.75 -11.20
N GLN A 71 2.22 6.49 -11.49
CA GLN A 71 1.50 5.70 -12.49
C GLN A 71 0.05 5.47 -12.07
N LEU A 72 -0.20 5.17 -10.81
CA LEU A 72 -1.55 5.01 -10.29
C LEU A 72 -2.34 6.32 -10.36
N TYR A 73 -1.68 7.43 -10.09
CA TYR A 73 -2.29 8.76 -10.24
C TYR A 73 -2.71 9.03 -11.68
N GLU A 74 -1.87 8.67 -12.65
CA GLU A 74 -2.22 8.83 -14.07
C GLU A 74 -3.46 7.99 -14.45
N GLU A 75 -3.55 6.76 -13.97
CA GLU A 75 -4.74 5.94 -14.17
C GLU A 75 -5.99 6.59 -13.54
N ALA A 76 -5.84 7.14 -12.35
CA ALA A 76 -6.92 7.83 -11.65
C ALA A 76 -7.39 9.07 -12.41
N LEU A 77 -6.47 9.84 -12.98
CA LEU A 77 -6.80 10.99 -13.81
C LEU A 77 -7.68 10.60 -15.01
N GLN A 78 -7.35 9.49 -15.66
CA GLN A 78 -8.11 9.01 -16.79
C GLN A 78 -9.55 8.63 -16.41
N SER A 79 -9.75 8.08 -15.22
CA SER A 79 -11.10 7.76 -14.72
C SER A 79 -11.88 8.99 -14.28
N GLY A 80 -11.19 10.03 -13.82
CA GLY A 80 -11.79 11.28 -13.33
C GLY A 80 -12.55 11.15 -12.02
N SER A 81 -12.58 9.97 -11.41
CA SER A 81 -13.30 9.72 -10.18
C SER A 81 -12.44 9.99 -8.95
N ASN A 82 -13.07 10.29 -7.81
CA ASN A 82 -12.38 10.30 -6.52
C ASN A 82 -11.75 8.93 -6.30
N CYS A 83 -10.52 8.89 -5.80
CA CYS A 83 -9.77 7.65 -5.72
C CYS A 83 -9.02 7.48 -4.41
N ILE A 84 -8.69 6.23 -4.11
CA ILE A 84 -7.84 5.83 -2.99
C ILE A 84 -6.58 5.22 -3.57
N ILE A 85 -5.42 5.69 -3.11
CA ILE A 85 -4.14 5.05 -3.40
C ILE A 85 -3.63 4.46 -2.10
N GLU A 86 -3.56 3.15 -2.06
CA GLU A 86 -3.18 2.38 -0.89
C GLU A 86 -1.72 1.94 -0.97
N SER A 87 -1.16 1.62 0.19
CA SER A 87 0.21 1.13 0.34
C SER A 87 1.30 2.17 0.10
N ILE A 88 0.98 3.43 0.40
CA ILE A 88 1.97 4.50 0.41
C ILE A 88 2.93 4.28 1.58
N ARG A 89 4.23 4.31 1.34
CA ARG A 89 5.24 3.99 2.34
C ARG A 89 6.39 4.98 2.45
N THR A 90 6.54 5.90 1.49
CA THR A 90 7.71 6.80 1.46
C THR A 90 7.30 8.27 1.43
N PRO A 91 8.13 9.16 2.01
CA PRO A 91 7.90 10.60 1.93
C PRO A 91 7.89 11.13 0.49
N GLY A 92 8.67 10.52 -0.41
CA GLY A 92 8.70 10.92 -1.81
C GLY A 92 7.37 10.70 -2.53
N GLU A 93 6.71 9.59 -2.23
CA GLU A 93 5.37 9.30 -2.74
C GLU A 93 4.35 10.33 -2.26
N ILE A 94 4.39 10.66 -0.97
CA ILE A 94 3.51 11.66 -0.37
C ILE A 94 3.74 13.04 -1.00
N ALA A 95 5.01 13.43 -1.14
CA ALA A 95 5.36 14.73 -1.73
C ALA A 95 4.86 14.84 -3.17
N SER A 96 4.99 13.77 -3.95
CA SER A 96 4.52 13.73 -5.34
C SER A 96 2.99 13.90 -5.42
N LEU A 97 2.25 13.16 -4.60
CA LEU A 97 0.79 13.24 -4.57
C LEU A 97 0.29 14.60 -4.08
N ARG A 98 0.97 15.22 -3.12
CA ARG A 98 0.62 16.57 -2.64
C ARG A 98 0.70 17.63 -3.72
N LYS A 99 1.57 17.47 -4.69
CA LYS A 99 1.68 18.40 -5.82
C LYS A 99 0.43 18.41 -6.71
N THR A 100 -0.41 17.40 -6.63
CA THR A 100 -1.64 17.31 -7.41
C THR A 100 -2.73 18.28 -6.93
N GLY A 101 -2.63 18.78 -5.70
CA GLY A 101 -3.53 19.81 -5.13
C GLY A 101 -4.65 19.26 -4.26
N ASN A 102 -5.27 18.14 -4.59
CA ASN A 102 -6.40 17.56 -3.84
C ASN A 102 -6.03 16.20 -3.25
N PHE A 103 -5.08 16.22 -2.34
CA PHE A 103 -4.57 15.01 -1.70
C PHE A 103 -4.72 15.08 -0.18
N VAL A 104 -5.25 14.02 0.43
CA VAL A 104 -5.33 13.84 1.87
C VAL A 104 -4.70 12.50 2.23
N LEU A 105 -3.85 12.48 3.23
CA LEU A 105 -3.22 11.25 3.70
C LEU A 105 -3.91 10.77 4.98
N PHE A 106 -4.39 9.52 4.96
CA PHE A 106 -4.87 8.83 6.15
C PHE A 106 -3.79 7.88 6.64
N ALA A 107 -3.25 8.14 7.82
CA ALA A 107 -2.35 7.24 8.50
C ALA A 107 -3.14 6.48 9.57
N VAL A 108 -3.25 5.17 9.41
CA VAL A 108 -4.08 4.32 10.27
C VAL A 108 -3.18 3.45 11.15
N ASP A 109 -3.43 3.47 12.44
CA ASP A 109 -2.65 2.69 13.39
C ASP A 109 -3.56 2.09 14.47
N ALA A 110 -3.03 1.09 15.18
CA ALA A 110 -3.67 0.46 16.32
C ALA A 110 -2.61 -0.20 17.20
N ASP A 111 -2.98 -0.55 18.44
CA ASP A 111 -2.09 -1.26 19.35
C ASP A 111 -1.52 -2.53 18.71
N PRO A 112 -0.21 -2.81 18.84
CA PRO A 112 0.41 -3.97 18.19
C PRO A 112 -0.23 -5.31 18.54
N LEU A 113 -0.68 -5.51 19.77
CA LEU A 113 -1.34 -6.76 20.17
C LEU A 113 -2.70 -6.92 19.50
N ILE A 114 -3.46 -5.85 19.36
CA ILE A 114 -4.76 -5.85 18.66
C ILE A 114 -4.52 -6.19 17.19
N ARG A 115 -3.52 -5.55 16.56
CA ARG A 115 -3.16 -5.80 15.17
C ARG A 115 -2.71 -7.24 14.95
N TYR A 116 -1.89 -7.76 15.85
CA TYR A 116 -1.43 -9.14 15.78
C TYR A 116 -2.61 -10.12 15.84
N LYS A 117 -3.54 -9.92 16.76
CA LYS A 117 -4.73 -10.78 16.89
C LYS A 117 -5.58 -10.77 15.63
N ARG A 118 -5.79 -9.59 15.03
CA ARG A 118 -6.55 -9.46 13.77
C ARG A 118 -5.88 -10.24 12.64
N ILE A 119 -4.58 -10.12 12.48
CA ILE A 119 -3.81 -10.81 11.45
C ILE A 119 -3.86 -12.31 11.63
N TYR A 120 -3.66 -12.78 12.86
CA TYR A 120 -3.70 -14.20 13.18
C TYR A 120 -5.06 -14.81 12.86
N LEU A 121 -6.15 -14.12 13.20
CA LEU A 121 -7.52 -14.55 12.92
C LEU A 121 -7.84 -14.54 11.43
N ARG A 122 -7.22 -13.66 10.65
CA ARG A 122 -7.36 -13.63 9.19
C ARG A 122 -6.90 -14.93 8.54
N GLY A 123 -5.94 -15.61 9.15
CA GLY A 123 -5.64 -17.00 8.90
C GLY A 123 -4.88 -17.33 7.62
N SER A 124 -4.26 -16.37 6.94
CA SER A 124 -3.36 -16.70 5.84
C SER A 124 -2.09 -17.37 6.38
N GLU A 125 -1.41 -18.17 5.56
CA GLU A 125 -0.19 -18.87 5.98
C GLU A 125 0.88 -17.92 6.49
N THR A 126 1.02 -16.77 5.86
CA THR A 126 1.98 -15.75 6.23
C THR A 126 1.61 -15.00 7.51
N ASP A 127 0.35 -15.13 7.97
CA ASP A 127 -0.17 -14.43 9.15
C ASP A 127 -0.09 -15.26 10.42
N LYS A 128 0.17 -16.57 10.32
CA LYS A 128 0.22 -17.48 11.49
C LYS A 128 1.63 -17.57 12.07
N ILE A 129 2.08 -16.47 12.65
CA ILE A 129 3.39 -16.38 13.30
C ILE A 129 3.21 -16.02 14.78
N SER A 130 4.27 -16.15 15.58
CA SER A 130 4.22 -15.73 16.99
C SER A 130 4.21 -14.20 17.09
N TYR A 131 3.74 -13.70 18.24
CA TYR A 131 3.75 -12.25 18.50
C TYR A 131 5.16 -11.67 18.45
N GLU A 132 6.15 -12.39 18.99
CA GLU A 132 7.55 -11.96 18.99
C GLU A 132 8.10 -11.83 17.58
N VAL A 133 7.77 -12.78 16.71
CA VAL A 133 8.17 -12.73 15.28
C VAL A 133 7.47 -11.57 14.58
N PHE A 134 6.20 -11.35 14.87
CA PHE A 134 5.45 -10.22 14.32
C PHE A 134 6.08 -8.88 14.67
N ILE A 135 6.43 -8.67 15.95
CA ILE A 135 7.08 -7.43 16.40
C ILE A 135 8.46 -7.27 15.76
N ALA A 136 9.24 -8.35 15.66
CA ALA A 136 10.57 -8.29 15.06
C ALA A 136 10.49 -7.95 13.55
N ASN A 137 9.53 -8.52 12.83
CA ASN A 137 9.31 -8.22 11.41
C ASN A 137 8.92 -6.76 11.20
N GLU A 138 8.02 -6.23 12.04
CA GLU A 138 7.59 -4.85 11.97
C GLU A 138 8.73 -3.87 12.25
N ALA A 139 9.53 -4.13 13.27
CA ALA A 139 10.69 -3.30 13.59
C ALA A 139 11.68 -3.26 12.42
N ARG A 140 11.91 -4.39 11.77
CA ARG A 140 12.79 -4.50 10.60
C ARG A 140 12.24 -3.71 9.41
N GLU A 141 10.94 -3.78 9.15
CA GLU A 141 10.29 -3.03 8.07
C GLU A 141 10.33 -1.52 8.32
N MET A 142 10.16 -1.09 9.55
CA MET A 142 10.22 0.32 9.93
C MET A 142 11.63 0.91 9.81
N GLN A 143 12.67 0.09 9.91
CA GLN A 143 14.06 0.52 9.73
C GLN A 143 14.48 0.54 8.25
N SER A 144 13.66 0.00 7.37
CA SER A 144 13.91 0.05 5.93
C SER A 144 13.71 1.49 5.45
N THR A 145 14.70 2.01 4.74
CA THR A 145 14.69 3.38 4.20
C THR A 145 14.08 3.48 2.80
N ASN A 146 13.57 2.39 2.28
CA ASN A 146 13.06 2.31 0.91
C ASN A 146 11.56 2.53 0.84
#